data_9022d22df4509197a5e36df4678937e6
#
_entry.id   9022d22df4509197a5e36df4678937e6
#
_cell.length_a   1.000
_cell.length_b   1.000
_cell.length_c   1.000
_cell.angle_alpha   90.00
_cell.angle_beta   90.00
_cell.angle_gamma   90.00
#
_symmetry.space_group_name_H-M   'P 1'
#
loop_
_entity.id
_entity.type
_entity.pdbx_description
1 polymer ?
#
loop_
_entity_poly.entity_id
_entity_poly.type
_entity_poly.pdbx_seq_one_letter_code
_entity_poly.pdbx_strand_id
1 'polypeptide(L)'
;MRLRVALVASLVAAMAASLLLVPAARGKLAALGGHEHVTSPPGPALAKDRAAIASRPAPTLLPMLAAPADPASIKPPVGTTFFGWAFLDESTGVIIGSANMATGTNTSESMVKAWIAADYLRRLTQHGATPTDAALRDLTKMIIHSNDDIAETYYEADGGNAVIQRLISMCGLTDTKVFPYWWSKTAMTPQDAVRYGQCLANGTAAGEKWTPWLLDTMKHVEGGVKDQISVTMQGGHWGIIDGLPPSLVPDTSIKNGWTYYAGDGWHVNCLAINPAWVLTVMVRVQGNSIVPSVPASVCQSVARQLTITPEI
;
A
#
# COMPACT_ATOMS: atom_id res chain seq x y z
N MET A 1 -14.76 24.38 31.60
CA MET A 1 -14.44 23.62 30.40
C MET A 1 -15.40 22.43 30.30
N ARG A 2 -16.67 22.72 30.11
CA ARG A 2 -17.79 21.77 29.89
C ARG A 2 -18.81 22.58 29.10
N LEU A 3 -18.89 22.32 27.76
CA LEU A 3 -20.08 22.60 26.92
C LEU A 3 -19.66 22.45 25.45
N ARG A 4 -19.79 21.25 24.91
CA ARG A 4 -19.95 20.95 23.46
C ARG A 4 -20.16 19.44 23.28
N VAL A 5 -21.14 18.89 23.98
CA VAL A 5 -21.65 17.52 23.73
C VAL A 5 -23.16 17.66 23.74
N ALA A 6 -23.74 18.04 22.62
CA ALA A 6 -25.17 17.84 22.31
C ALA A 6 -25.40 18.47 20.93
N LEU A 7 -25.32 17.70 19.84
CA LEU A 7 -26.04 17.93 18.59
C LEU A 7 -25.49 17.02 17.45
N VAL A 8 -25.47 15.70 17.65
CA VAL A 8 -25.46 14.73 16.54
C VAL A 8 -26.13 13.43 17.01
N ALA A 9 -27.39 13.55 17.39
CA ALA A 9 -28.21 12.38 17.68
C ALA A 9 -29.61 12.63 17.14
N SER A 10 -29.78 12.75 15.81
CA SER A 10 -31.11 12.74 15.18
C SER A 10 -30.94 12.71 13.65
N LEU A 11 -30.57 11.54 13.06
CA LEU A 11 -30.77 11.25 11.62
C LEU A 11 -30.48 9.77 11.31
N VAL A 12 -31.04 8.87 12.13
CA VAL A 12 -31.11 7.44 11.78
C VAL A 12 -32.49 6.93 12.20
N ALA A 13 -33.51 7.32 11.45
CA ALA A 13 -34.79 6.65 11.46
C ALA A 13 -35.62 7.16 10.28
N ALA A 14 -35.48 6.56 9.11
CA ALA A 14 -36.49 6.41 8.07
C ALA A 14 -35.84 5.83 6.80
N MET A 15 -35.97 4.53 6.61
CA MET A 15 -36.19 3.87 5.31
C MET A 15 -36.24 2.35 5.53
N ALA A 16 -37.37 1.90 5.99
CA ALA A 16 -37.82 0.53 5.80
C ALA A 16 -39.00 0.56 4.80
N ALA A 17 -39.03 -0.41 3.90
CA ALA A 17 -40.09 -0.77 3.00
C ALA A 17 -40.06 -0.17 1.59
N SER A 18 -39.52 -0.96 0.63
CA SER A 18 -40.14 -1.20 -0.68
C SER A 18 -39.59 -2.50 -1.29
N LEU A 19 -40.24 -3.61 -1.01
CA LEU A 19 -40.20 -4.82 -1.84
C LEU A 19 -41.13 -4.59 -3.03
N LEU A 20 -40.65 -4.69 -4.26
CA LEU A 20 -41.47 -4.95 -5.45
C LEU A 20 -40.66 -5.76 -6.49
N LEU A 21 -41.06 -7.02 -6.60
CA LEU A 21 -41.21 -7.91 -7.77
C LEU A 21 -40.49 -7.54 -9.07
N VAL A 22 -39.60 -8.43 -9.50
CA VAL A 22 -39.12 -8.53 -10.90
C VAL A 22 -39.56 -9.89 -11.46
N PRO A 23 -40.27 -9.95 -12.64
CA PRO A 23 -40.66 -11.19 -13.26
C PRO A 23 -39.54 -11.83 -14.08
N ALA A 24 -39.46 -13.15 -14.01
CA ALA A 24 -38.55 -13.98 -14.79
C ALA A 24 -38.97 -14.03 -16.29
N ALA A 25 -38.03 -13.69 -17.15
CA ALA A 25 -38.17 -13.94 -18.60
C ALA A 25 -37.37 -15.18 -19.01
N ARG A 26 -38.06 -16.26 -19.35
CA ARG A 26 -37.50 -17.45 -20.00
C ARG A 26 -37.37 -17.17 -21.50
N GLY A 27 -36.18 -17.19 -22.06
CA GLY A 27 -35.88 -17.15 -23.48
C GLY A 27 -35.40 -18.53 -23.96
N LYS A 28 -36.04 -19.02 -25.05
CA LYS A 28 -35.87 -20.33 -25.63
C LYS A 28 -34.55 -20.49 -26.38
N LEU A 29 -33.90 -21.67 -26.25
CA LEU A 29 -32.88 -22.16 -27.17
C LEU A 29 -33.56 -22.51 -28.53
N ALA A 30 -32.94 -22.05 -29.62
CA ALA A 30 -33.15 -22.62 -30.96
C ALA A 30 -31.78 -23.09 -31.50
N ALA A 31 -31.70 -24.41 -31.69
CA ALA A 31 -30.61 -25.05 -32.41
C ALA A 31 -30.91 -25.01 -33.92
N LEU A 32 -29.92 -24.58 -34.70
CA LEU A 32 -29.90 -24.89 -36.14
C LEU A 32 -28.49 -25.32 -36.53
N GLY A 33 -28.38 -26.58 -36.94
CA GLY A 33 -27.19 -27.14 -37.56
C GLY A 33 -27.14 -26.77 -39.05
N GLY A 34 -25.92 -26.62 -39.56
CA GLY A 34 -25.65 -26.49 -40.98
C GLY A 34 -24.18 -26.80 -41.23
N HIS A 35 -23.90 -28.03 -41.69
CA HIS A 35 -22.60 -28.39 -42.25
C HIS A 35 -22.53 -27.93 -43.70
N GLU A 36 -21.64 -27.03 -44.05
CA GLU A 36 -21.18 -26.80 -45.40
C GLU A 36 -19.72 -27.22 -45.57
N HIS A 37 -19.51 -28.19 -46.44
CA HIS A 37 -18.22 -28.60 -46.97
C HIS A 37 -17.71 -27.52 -47.93
N VAL A 38 -16.60 -26.87 -47.57
CA VAL A 38 -15.85 -26.03 -48.52
C VAL A 38 -14.58 -26.76 -48.92
N THR A 39 -14.50 -27.13 -50.20
CA THR A 39 -13.31 -27.67 -50.86
C THR A 39 -12.29 -26.58 -51.09
N SER A 40 -11.08 -26.79 -50.62
CA SER A 40 -9.95 -25.87 -50.85
C SER A 40 -9.33 -26.10 -52.26
N PRO A 41 -8.95 -25.01 -52.97
CA PRO A 41 -8.12 -25.11 -54.16
C PRO A 41 -6.62 -25.32 -53.84
N PRO A 42 -5.83 -25.90 -54.76
CA PRO A 42 -4.43 -26.20 -54.54
C PRO A 42 -3.58 -24.93 -54.50
N GLY A 43 -2.75 -24.80 -53.46
CA GLY A 43 -1.86 -23.67 -53.24
C GLY A 43 -0.62 -23.68 -54.17
N PRO A 44 -0.05 -22.54 -54.50
CA PRO A 44 1.16 -22.41 -55.29
C PRO A 44 2.42 -22.80 -54.48
N ALA A 45 3.42 -23.28 -55.23
CA ALA A 45 4.67 -23.86 -54.81
C ALA A 45 5.49 -22.96 -53.84
N LEU A 46 6.07 -23.61 -52.83
CA LEU A 46 7.05 -23.07 -51.89
C LEU A 46 8.25 -22.46 -52.59
N ALA A 47 8.28 -21.14 -52.69
CA ALA A 47 9.53 -20.39 -52.91
C ALA A 47 10.40 -20.47 -51.63
N LYS A 48 11.61 -20.95 -51.76
CA LYS A 48 12.62 -20.97 -50.67
C LYS A 48 13.14 -19.55 -50.44
N ASP A 49 12.42 -18.76 -49.69
CA ASP A 49 12.99 -17.55 -49.08
C ASP A 49 13.70 -17.97 -47.79
N ARG A 50 14.99 -18.15 -47.86
CA ARG A 50 15.88 -18.02 -46.72
C ARG A 50 15.92 -16.56 -46.32
N ALA A 51 14.83 -16.05 -45.70
CA ALA A 51 14.89 -14.80 -44.99
C ALA A 51 15.89 -14.96 -43.85
N ALA A 52 16.88 -14.09 -43.81
CA ALA A 52 17.87 -13.95 -42.75
C ALA A 52 17.10 -13.92 -41.43
N ILE A 53 17.37 -14.85 -40.53
CA ILE A 53 16.96 -14.77 -39.15
C ILE A 53 17.70 -13.55 -38.59
N ALA A 54 17.08 -12.39 -38.64
CA ALA A 54 17.54 -11.24 -37.89
C ALA A 54 17.59 -11.69 -36.44
N SER A 55 18.79 -11.74 -35.88
CA SER A 55 19.04 -12.10 -34.47
C SER A 55 18.18 -11.15 -33.63
N ARG A 56 17.09 -11.69 -33.07
CA ARG A 56 16.27 -10.95 -32.11
C ARG A 56 17.20 -10.55 -30.97
N PRO A 57 17.32 -9.25 -30.65
CA PRO A 57 18.17 -8.86 -29.55
C PRO A 57 17.75 -9.66 -28.32
N ALA A 58 18.72 -10.16 -27.57
CA ALA A 58 18.45 -10.87 -26.32
C ALA A 58 17.54 -9.97 -25.42
N PRO A 59 16.55 -10.55 -24.74
CA PRO A 59 15.70 -9.78 -23.86
C PRO A 59 16.56 -9.08 -22.81
N THR A 60 16.54 -7.78 -22.77
CA THR A 60 17.19 -7.00 -21.71
C THR A 60 16.44 -7.30 -20.42
N LEU A 61 17.11 -7.97 -19.49
CA LEU A 61 16.55 -8.20 -18.16
C LEU A 61 16.51 -6.86 -17.40
N LEU A 62 15.32 -6.48 -16.93
CA LEU A 62 15.15 -5.25 -16.18
C LEU A 62 15.60 -5.45 -14.73
N PRO A 63 16.14 -4.40 -14.08
CA PRO A 63 16.42 -4.42 -12.65
C PRO A 63 15.16 -4.77 -11.85
N MET A 64 15.32 -5.55 -10.78
CA MET A 64 14.25 -5.95 -9.87
C MET A 64 14.71 -5.83 -8.43
N LEU A 65 13.77 -5.81 -7.47
CA LEU A 65 14.09 -6.02 -6.07
C LEU A 65 14.05 -7.51 -5.75
N ALA A 66 15.04 -7.95 -5.00
CA ALA A 66 15.10 -9.32 -4.51
C ALA A 66 15.71 -9.39 -3.11
N ALA A 67 15.35 -10.46 -2.41
CA ALA A 67 15.92 -10.81 -1.14
C ALA A 67 17.44 -11.01 -1.26
N PRO A 68 18.27 -10.38 -0.40
CA PRO A 68 19.69 -10.66 -0.38
C PRO A 68 19.94 -12.06 0.19
N ALA A 69 21.00 -12.72 -0.28
CA ALA A 69 21.40 -14.02 0.26
C ALA A 69 21.74 -13.95 1.77
N ASP A 70 22.30 -12.85 2.21
CA ASP A 70 22.53 -12.55 3.64
C ASP A 70 21.79 -11.26 4.02
N PRO A 71 20.66 -11.35 4.76
CA PRO A 71 19.95 -10.17 5.26
C PRO A 71 20.80 -9.25 6.14
N ALA A 72 21.83 -9.78 6.81
CA ALA A 72 22.73 -9.00 7.63
C ALA A 72 23.69 -8.12 6.82
N SER A 73 23.77 -8.31 5.50
CA SER A 73 24.53 -7.42 4.61
C SER A 73 23.91 -6.02 4.50
N ILE A 74 22.59 -5.89 4.69
CA ILE A 74 21.89 -4.62 4.67
C ILE A 74 22.17 -3.86 5.95
N LYS A 75 22.95 -2.79 5.87
CA LYS A 75 23.39 -1.99 7.01
C LYS A 75 22.76 -0.61 7.02
N PRO A 76 22.34 -0.11 8.20
CA PRO A 76 21.94 1.28 8.33
C PRO A 76 23.17 2.19 8.26
N PRO A 77 23.01 3.45 7.84
CA PRO A 77 24.03 4.47 8.06
C PRO A 77 24.33 4.71 9.55
N VAL A 78 25.51 5.27 9.81
CA VAL A 78 25.90 5.66 11.17
C VAL A 78 24.92 6.68 11.74
N GLY A 79 24.60 6.54 13.03
CA GLY A 79 23.72 7.48 13.75
C GLY A 79 22.26 7.05 13.84
N THR A 80 21.89 5.86 13.35
CA THR A 80 20.57 5.28 13.63
C THR A 80 20.51 4.71 15.04
N THR A 81 19.46 5.06 15.80
CA THR A 81 19.21 4.50 17.14
C THR A 81 18.28 3.28 17.08
N PHE A 82 17.49 3.17 16.01
CA PHE A 82 16.71 2.00 15.67
C PHE A 82 16.72 1.81 14.15
N PHE A 83 16.90 0.59 13.71
CA PHE A 83 16.82 0.18 12.31
C PHE A 83 16.20 -1.20 12.22
N GLY A 84 15.16 -1.29 11.42
CA GLY A 84 14.52 -2.55 11.08
C GLY A 84 13.97 -2.49 9.66
N TRP A 85 14.04 -3.60 8.95
CA TRP A 85 13.45 -3.72 7.62
C TRP A 85 12.93 -5.13 7.42
N ALA A 86 11.94 -5.26 6.54
CA ALA A 86 11.43 -6.54 6.07
C ALA A 86 11.03 -6.43 4.59
N PHE A 87 11.25 -7.51 3.86
CA PHE A 87 10.89 -7.70 2.47
C PHE A 87 10.06 -8.97 2.36
N LEU A 88 8.90 -8.87 1.73
CA LEU A 88 8.03 -9.99 1.41
C LEU A 88 8.07 -10.21 -0.11
N ASP A 89 8.37 -11.40 -0.52
CA ASP A 89 8.25 -11.88 -1.90
C ASP A 89 6.83 -12.42 -2.11
N GLU A 90 6.04 -11.75 -2.94
CA GLU A 90 4.63 -12.13 -3.18
C GLU A 90 4.49 -13.47 -3.91
N SER A 91 5.50 -13.91 -4.64
CA SER A 91 5.45 -15.19 -5.36
C SER A 91 5.62 -16.41 -4.45
N THR A 92 6.37 -16.24 -3.37
CA THR A 92 6.69 -17.32 -2.42
C THR A 92 6.02 -17.16 -1.06
N GLY A 93 5.57 -15.94 -0.73
CA GLY A 93 5.07 -15.59 0.61
C GLY A 93 6.18 -15.53 1.67
N VAL A 94 7.45 -15.62 1.29
CA VAL A 94 8.60 -15.61 2.20
C VAL A 94 8.88 -14.19 2.66
N ILE A 95 9.02 -14.00 3.97
CA ILE A 95 9.44 -12.72 4.56
C ILE A 95 10.86 -12.87 5.08
N ILE A 96 11.73 -11.98 4.64
CA ILE A 96 13.10 -11.83 5.15
C ILE A 96 13.32 -10.40 5.64
N GLY A 97 14.34 -10.19 6.47
CA GLY A 97 14.64 -8.82 6.95
C GLY A 97 15.79 -8.78 7.94
N SER A 98 15.90 -7.65 8.63
CA SER A 98 16.86 -7.45 9.70
C SER A 98 16.64 -8.46 10.84
N ALA A 99 17.67 -8.73 11.62
CA ALA A 99 17.61 -9.70 12.73
C ALA A 99 16.49 -9.39 13.76
N ASN A 100 16.10 -8.12 13.87
CA ASN A 100 15.03 -7.65 14.75
C ASN A 100 13.67 -7.46 14.04
N MET A 101 13.50 -7.97 12.82
CA MET A 101 12.28 -7.73 12.04
C MET A 101 10.98 -8.17 12.73
N ALA A 102 11.07 -9.21 13.57
CA ALA A 102 9.91 -9.76 14.29
C ALA A 102 9.74 -9.18 15.71
N THR A 103 10.73 -8.49 16.25
CA THR A 103 10.74 -8.08 17.67
C THR A 103 10.95 -6.59 17.87
N GLY A 104 11.67 -5.93 16.96
CA GLY A 104 11.88 -4.48 17.01
C GLY A 104 10.65 -3.72 16.58
N THR A 105 10.22 -2.71 17.33
CA THR A 105 9.01 -1.96 17.04
C THR A 105 9.30 -0.49 16.79
N ASN A 106 8.54 0.12 15.89
CA ASN A 106 8.44 1.56 15.73
C ASN A 106 6.97 1.99 15.73
N THR A 107 6.69 3.25 16.04
CA THR A 107 5.35 3.83 15.90
C THR A 107 5.02 4.00 14.42
N SER A 108 3.80 3.62 14.00
CA SER A 108 3.44 3.55 12.56
C SER A 108 3.35 4.91 11.87
N GLU A 109 3.07 5.93 12.64
CA GLU A 109 2.83 7.30 12.16
C GLU A 109 1.79 7.30 11.01
N SER A 110 1.97 8.14 10.02
CA SER A 110 1.06 8.26 8.88
C SER A 110 1.02 7.04 7.95
N MET A 111 1.87 6.04 8.15
CA MET A 111 1.83 4.80 7.37
C MET A 111 0.47 4.09 7.51
N VAL A 112 -0.14 4.13 8.69
CA VAL A 112 -1.43 3.47 8.98
C VAL A 112 -2.64 4.15 8.34
N LYS A 113 -2.51 5.35 7.76
CA LYS A 113 -3.62 6.07 7.10
C LYS A 113 -4.20 5.30 5.91
N ALA A 114 -3.37 4.51 5.20
CA ALA A 114 -3.87 3.65 4.14
C ALA A 114 -4.85 2.60 4.67
N TRP A 115 -4.64 2.09 5.90
CA TRP A 115 -5.60 1.22 6.56
C TRP A 115 -6.89 1.96 6.95
N ILE A 116 -6.79 3.17 7.52
CA ILE A 116 -7.98 3.95 7.89
C ILE A 116 -8.90 4.14 6.68
N ALA A 117 -8.32 4.47 5.50
CA ALA A 117 -9.07 4.57 4.27
C ALA A 117 -9.68 3.23 3.83
N ALA A 118 -8.88 2.17 3.85
CA ALA A 118 -9.29 0.83 3.45
C ALA A 118 -10.43 0.30 4.31
N ASP A 119 -10.31 0.40 5.63
CA ASP A 119 -11.30 -0.07 6.61
C ASP A 119 -12.63 0.64 6.44
N TYR A 120 -12.61 1.98 6.28
CA TYR A 120 -13.80 2.77 6.00
C TYR A 120 -14.51 2.31 4.71
N LEU A 121 -13.79 2.21 3.61
CA LEU A 121 -14.36 1.83 2.31
C LEU A 121 -14.92 0.40 2.32
N ARG A 122 -14.20 -0.52 2.94
CA ARG A 122 -14.65 -1.91 3.09
C ARG A 122 -15.92 -1.99 3.93
N ARG A 123 -15.95 -1.35 5.10
CA ARG A 123 -17.10 -1.36 6.00
C ARG A 123 -18.32 -0.71 5.37
N LEU A 124 -18.13 0.41 4.69
CA LEU A 124 -19.20 1.06 3.97
C LEU A 124 -19.84 0.11 2.94
N THR A 125 -19.00 -0.60 2.17
CA THR A 125 -19.45 -1.59 1.19
C THR A 125 -20.16 -2.78 1.85
N GLN A 126 -19.67 -3.26 2.98
CA GLN A 126 -20.31 -4.34 3.75
C GLN A 126 -21.71 -3.98 4.24
N HIS A 127 -21.96 -2.69 4.48
CA HIS A 127 -23.30 -2.17 4.80
C HIS A 127 -24.15 -1.79 3.58
N GLY A 128 -23.73 -2.19 2.37
CA GLY A 128 -24.44 -1.91 1.13
C GLY A 128 -24.42 -0.46 0.68
N ALA A 129 -23.57 0.37 1.29
CA ALA A 129 -23.43 1.78 0.97
C ALA A 129 -22.26 2.06 0.02
N THR A 130 -22.26 3.23 -0.58
CA THR A 130 -21.20 3.72 -1.47
C THR A 130 -20.67 5.04 -0.91
N PRO A 131 -19.35 5.27 -0.91
CA PRO A 131 -18.80 6.54 -0.47
C PRO A 131 -19.27 7.67 -1.38
N THR A 132 -19.49 8.83 -0.78
CA THR A 132 -19.77 10.05 -1.54
C THR A 132 -18.49 10.55 -2.23
N ASP A 133 -18.64 11.38 -3.26
CA ASP A 133 -17.49 12.04 -3.90
C ASP A 133 -16.68 12.89 -2.92
N ALA A 134 -17.35 13.48 -1.93
CA ALA A 134 -16.68 14.23 -0.86
C ALA A 134 -15.78 13.30 -0.02
N ALA A 135 -16.31 12.16 0.40
CA ALA A 135 -15.54 11.17 1.16
C ALA A 135 -14.33 10.66 0.35
N LEU A 136 -14.51 10.37 -0.94
CA LEU A 136 -13.37 9.94 -1.78
C LEU A 136 -12.32 11.03 -1.93
N ARG A 137 -12.72 12.31 -2.07
CA ARG A 137 -11.76 13.43 -2.09
C ARG A 137 -11.00 13.58 -0.77
N ASP A 138 -11.68 13.38 0.36
CA ASP A 138 -11.03 13.44 1.68
C ASP A 138 -10.04 12.29 1.86
N LEU A 139 -10.45 11.06 1.56
CA LEU A 139 -9.54 9.89 1.62
C LEU A 139 -8.34 10.06 0.67
N THR A 140 -8.55 10.62 -0.52
CA THR A 140 -7.46 10.96 -1.46
C THR A 140 -6.48 11.93 -0.80
N LYS A 141 -6.94 13.04 -0.21
CA LYS A 141 -6.08 14.00 0.50
C LYS A 141 -5.35 13.37 1.69
N MET A 142 -6.03 12.51 2.44
CA MET A 142 -5.43 11.79 3.56
C MET A 142 -4.25 10.92 3.11
N ILE A 143 -4.35 10.28 1.95
CA ILE A 143 -3.28 9.42 1.42
C ILE A 143 -2.21 10.25 0.73
N ILE A 144 -2.57 11.10 -0.24
CA ILE A 144 -1.64 11.83 -1.11
C ILE A 144 -0.85 12.88 -0.33
N HIS A 145 -1.52 13.66 0.53
CA HIS A 145 -0.92 14.74 1.30
C HIS A 145 -0.70 14.39 2.78
N SER A 146 -1.00 13.15 3.17
CA SER A 146 -0.86 12.69 4.56
C SER A 146 -1.62 13.55 5.59
N ASN A 147 -2.82 14.03 5.24
CA ASN A 147 -3.60 14.94 6.07
C ASN A 147 -4.03 14.27 7.39
N ASP A 148 -3.67 14.88 8.53
CA ASP A 148 -3.92 14.35 9.87
C ASP A 148 -5.37 14.57 10.33
N ASP A 149 -5.95 15.74 10.06
CA ASP A 149 -7.31 16.08 10.50
C ASP A 149 -8.34 15.16 9.85
N ILE A 150 -8.13 14.83 8.57
CA ILE A 150 -8.99 13.88 7.87
C ILE A 150 -8.80 12.47 8.47
N ALA A 151 -7.56 12.06 8.74
CA ALA A 151 -7.29 10.77 9.36
C ALA A 151 -7.98 10.62 10.71
N GLU A 152 -7.91 11.66 11.56
CA GLU A 152 -8.59 11.69 12.85
C GLU A 152 -10.10 11.57 12.69
N THR A 153 -10.68 12.36 11.76
CA THR A 153 -12.13 12.33 11.48
C THR A 153 -12.62 10.93 11.14
N TYR A 154 -11.93 10.23 10.22
CA TYR A 154 -12.34 8.87 9.82
C TYR A 154 -12.00 7.81 10.88
N TYR A 155 -10.90 7.97 11.60
CA TYR A 155 -10.55 7.10 12.72
C TYR A 155 -11.60 7.14 13.84
N GLU A 156 -12.02 8.34 14.26
CA GLU A 156 -13.06 8.51 15.29
C GLU A 156 -14.42 7.99 14.81
N ALA A 157 -14.83 8.38 13.59
CA ALA A 157 -16.10 7.97 13.00
C ALA A 157 -16.23 6.45 12.87
N ASP A 158 -15.11 5.76 12.66
CA ASP A 158 -15.07 4.30 12.45
C ASP A 158 -14.82 3.50 13.74
N GLY A 159 -14.83 4.19 14.90
CA GLY A 159 -14.80 3.62 16.24
C GLY A 159 -13.45 3.69 16.95
N GLY A 160 -12.57 4.60 16.56
CA GLY A 160 -11.32 4.89 17.26
C GLY A 160 -10.40 3.65 17.31
N ASN A 161 -10.04 3.21 18.52
CA ASN A 161 -9.16 2.04 18.72
C ASN A 161 -9.63 0.77 17.97
N ALA A 162 -10.93 0.61 17.73
CA ALA A 162 -11.46 -0.54 17.00
C ALA A 162 -10.95 -0.59 15.55
N VAL A 163 -10.60 0.55 14.94
CA VAL A 163 -9.97 0.61 13.60
C VAL A 163 -8.65 -0.17 13.62
N ILE A 164 -7.81 0.09 14.63
CA ILE A 164 -6.50 -0.58 14.74
C ILE A 164 -6.66 -2.05 15.20
N GLN A 165 -7.64 -2.35 16.04
CA GLN A 165 -7.93 -3.74 16.40
C GLN A 165 -8.34 -4.57 15.19
N ARG A 166 -9.13 -3.99 14.26
CA ARG A 166 -9.47 -4.66 12.99
C ARG A 166 -8.25 -4.81 12.08
N LEU A 167 -7.34 -3.82 12.01
CA LEU A 167 -6.07 -3.96 11.32
C LEU A 167 -5.32 -5.19 11.80
N ILE A 168 -5.10 -5.28 13.12
CA ILE A 168 -4.36 -6.38 13.74
C ILE A 168 -5.00 -7.73 13.41
N SER A 169 -6.31 -7.86 13.62
CA SER A 169 -7.00 -9.13 13.43
C SER A 169 -7.11 -9.56 11.97
N MET A 170 -7.42 -8.62 11.07
CA MET A 170 -7.66 -8.94 9.66
C MET A 170 -6.39 -9.17 8.86
N CYS A 171 -5.33 -8.44 9.19
CA CYS A 171 -4.03 -8.57 8.50
C CYS A 171 -3.09 -9.57 9.22
N GLY A 172 -3.54 -10.23 10.28
CA GLY A 172 -2.76 -11.24 11.01
C GLY A 172 -1.49 -10.69 11.65
N LEU A 173 -1.58 -9.46 12.22
CA LEU A 173 -0.42 -8.81 12.84
C LEU A 173 -0.23 -9.32 14.26
N THR A 174 0.86 -10.03 14.51
CA THR A 174 1.09 -10.75 15.79
C THR A 174 1.73 -9.89 16.86
N ASP A 175 2.50 -8.86 16.46
CA ASP A 175 3.33 -8.07 17.36
C ASP A 175 2.99 -6.58 17.32
N THR A 176 1.93 -6.23 16.61
CA THR A 176 1.39 -4.86 16.54
C THR A 176 0.53 -4.56 17.77
N LYS A 177 0.71 -3.37 18.34
CA LYS A 177 0.03 -2.93 19.56
C LYS A 177 -0.71 -1.63 19.34
N VAL A 178 -1.98 -1.60 19.77
CA VAL A 178 -2.78 -0.38 19.82
C VAL A 178 -2.19 0.57 20.85
N PHE A 179 -2.06 1.85 20.49
CA PHE A 179 -1.88 2.91 21.48
C PHE A 179 -3.25 3.60 21.69
N PRO A 180 -3.78 3.64 22.93
CA PRO A 180 -5.13 4.12 23.17
C PRO A 180 -5.35 5.55 22.67
N TYR A 181 -6.39 5.74 21.87
CA TYR A 181 -6.84 7.03 21.33
C TYR A 181 -5.81 7.79 20.49
N TRP A 182 -4.82 7.08 19.92
CA TRP A 182 -3.78 7.72 19.11
C TRP A 182 -3.29 6.77 18.01
N TRP A 183 -3.96 6.78 16.87
CA TRP A 183 -3.71 5.87 15.76
C TRP A 183 -2.25 5.89 15.26
N SER A 184 -1.61 7.09 15.19
CA SER A 184 -0.25 7.21 14.69
C SER A 184 0.80 6.56 15.60
N LYS A 185 0.51 6.38 16.89
CA LYS A 185 1.36 5.69 17.85
C LYS A 185 1.15 4.17 17.88
N THR A 186 0.36 3.60 16.98
CA THR A 186 0.31 2.15 16.81
C THR A 186 1.72 1.59 16.64
N ALA A 187 2.17 0.77 17.58
CA ALA A 187 3.51 0.18 17.52
C ALA A 187 3.47 -1.07 16.62
N MET A 188 4.38 -1.13 15.65
CA MET A 188 4.42 -2.18 14.64
C MET A 188 5.85 -2.68 14.42
N THR A 189 6.01 -3.98 14.19
CA THR A 189 7.30 -4.55 13.77
C THR A 189 7.46 -4.44 12.24
N PRO A 190 8.69 -4.47 11.71
CA PRO A 190 8.90 -4.55 10.26
C PRO A 190 8.18 -5.74 9.62
N GLN A 191 8.17 -6.89 10.27
CA GLN A 191 7.47 -8.09 9.80
C GLN A 191 5.96 -7.89 9.71
N ASP A 192 5.35 -7.27 10.71
CA ASP A 192 3.92 -6.93 10.67
C ASP A 192 3.62 -5.84 9.64
N ALA A 193 4.56 -4.92 9.41
CA ALA A 193 4.37 -3.87 8.40
C ALA A 193 4.36 -4.41 6.96
N VAL A 194 5.14 -5.45 6.63
CA VAL A 194 5.01 -6.09 5.30
C VAL A 194 3.75 -6.93 5.21
N ARG A 195 3.30 -7.61 6.27
CA ARG A 195 1.99 -8.29 6.32
C ARG A 195 0.85 -7.28 6.13
N TYR A 196 0.97 -6.13 6.75
CA TYR A 196 0.05 -5.02 6.55
C TYR A 196 0.03 -4.55 5.08
N GLY A 197 1.20 -4.34 4.47
CA GLY A 197 1.31 -3.99 3.05
C GLY A 197 0.67 -5.05 2.15
N GLN A 198 0.91 -6.33 2.39
CA GLN A 198 0.28 -7.44 1.68
C GLN A 198 -1.26 -7.43 1.86
N CYS A 199 -1.73 -7.16 3.07
CA CYS A 199 -3.15 -7.05 3.38
C CYS A 199 -3.84 -5.90 2.60
N LEU A 200 -3.13 -4.79 2.36
CA LEU A 200 -3.59 -3.72 1.48
C LEU A 200 -3.66 -4.18 0.02
N ALA A 201 -2.66 -4.96 -0.43
CA ALA A 201 -2.51 -5.38 -1.82
C ALA A 201 -3.48 -6.49 -2.24
N ASN A 202 -3.75 -7.45 -1.37
CA ASN A 202 -4.47 -8.68 -1.70
C ASN A 202 -6.01 -8.59 -1.59
N GLY A 203 -6.56 -7.41 -1.33
CA GLY A 203 -8.00 -7.21 -1.22
C GLY A 203 -8.57 -7.39 0.19
N THR A 204 -7.81 -7.88 1.16
CA THR A 204 -8.29 -8.10 2.53
C THR A 204 -8.67 -6.79 3.22
N ALA A 205 -7.87 -5.74 3.06
CA ALA A 205 -8.05 -4.46 3.74
C ALA A 205 -9.25 -3.66 3.21
N ALA A 206 -9.30 -3.42 1.90
CA ALA A 206 -10.31 -2.54 1.29
C ALA A 206 -11.46 -3.30 0.60
N GLY A 207 -11.32 -4.62 0.41
CA GLY A 207 -12.18 -5.43 -0.43
C GLY A 207 -11.84 -5.28 -1.92
N GLU A 208 -12.27 -6.25 -2.73
CA GLU A 208 -11.95 -6.29 -4.18
C GLU A 208 -12.32 -5.00 -4.92
N LYS A 209 -13.43 -4.40 -4.56
CA LYS A 209 -13.93 -3.17 -5.19
C LYS A 209 -12.99 -1.97 -5.00
N TRP A 210 -12.39 -1.81 -3.82
CA TRP A 210 -11.67 -0.59 -3.45
C TRP A 210 -10.15 -0.75 -3.42
N THR A 211 -9.64 -1.96 -3.46
CA THR A 211 -8.20 -2.22 -3.50
C THR A 211 -7.50 -1.56 -4.69
N PRO A 212 -8.02 -1.62 -5.94
CA PRO A 212 -7.41 -0.93 -7.06
C PRO A 212 -7.35 0.60 -6.87
N TRP A 213 -8.44 1.21 -6.37
CA TRP A 213 -8.47 2.63 -6.09
C TRP A 213 -7.47 3.04 -5.00
N LEU A 214 -7.37 2.23 -3.94
CA LEU A 214 -6.45 2.49 -2.83
C LEU A 214 -4.99 2.47 -3.30
N LEU A 215 -4.59 1.40 -3.99
CA LEU A 215 -3.23 1.23 -4.49
C LEU A 215 -2.89 2.30 -5.54
N ASP A 216 -3.82 2.63 -6.42
CA ASP A 216 -3.63 3.71 -7.38
C ASP A 216 -3.44 5.06 -6.68
N THR A 217 -4.28 5.39 -5.70
CA THR A 217 -4.12 6.61 -4.90
C THR A 217 -2.76 6.66 -4.19
N MET A 218 -2.26 5.53 -3.69
CA MET A 218 -0.95 5.42 -3.05
C MET A 218 0.22 5.60 -4.03
N LYS A 219 0.04 5.39 -5.33
CA LYS A 219 1.04 5.71 -6.38
C LYS A 219 1.19 7.23 -6.59
N HIS A 220 0.16 7.99 -6.24
CA HIS A 220 0.10 9.43 -6.44
C HIS A 220 0.44 10.24 -5.19
N VAL A 221 1.09 9.64 -4.21
CA VAL A 221 1.60 10.38 -3.03
C VAL A 221 2.53 11.50 -3.49
N GLU A 222 2.34 12.71 -2.96
CA GLU A 222 3.05 13.91 -3.33
C GLU A 222 3.95 14.42 -2.19
N GLY A 223 4.74 15.46 -2.48
CA GLY A 223 5.57 16.17 -1.53
C GLY A 223 6.87 15.44 -1.18
N GLY A 224 7.99 16.13 -1.40
CA GLY A 224 9.33 15.66 -1.04
C GLY A 224 9.64 15.86 0.46
N VAL A 225 10.85 15.50 0.86
CA VAL A 225 11.30 15.62 2.26
C VAL A 225 11.20 17.04 2.80
N LYS A 226 11.42 18.06 1.98
CA LYS A 226 11.35 19.48 2.39
C LYS A 226 9.91 19.95 2.63
N ASP A 227 8.92 19.33 2.00
CA ASP A 227 7.52 19.71 2.13
C ASP A 227 6.91 19.25 3.45
N GLN A 228 7.65 18.47 4.25
CA GLN A 228 7.22 17.98 5.55
C GLN A 228 6.96 19.09 6.57
N ILE A 229 7.49 20.27 6.36
CA ILE A 229 7.22 21.47 7.17
C ILE A 229 6.01 22.27 6.66
N SER A 230 5.45 21.91 5.51
CA SER A 230 4.25 22.54 4.97
C SER A 230 2.99 22.02 5.65
N VAL A 231 2.11 22.92 6.07
CA VAL A 231 0.81 22.57 6.68
C VAL A 231 -0.17 22.04 5.64
N THR A 232 0.06 22.28 4.35
CA THR A 232 -0.88 22.01 3.26
C THR A 232 -0.50 20.86 2.35
N MET A 233 0.78 20.49 2.29
CA MET A 233 1.31 19.45 1.41
C MET A 233 2.36 18.62 2.14
N GLN A 234 1.95 17.92 3.16
CA GLN A 234 2.89 17.12 3.96
C GLN A 234 3.37 15.86 3.24
N GLY A 235 2.67 15.38 2.25
CA GLY A 235 3.07 14.33 1.32
C GLY A 235 3.82 13.16 1.92
N GLY A 236 4.77 12.66 1.19
CA GLY A 236 5.57 11.49 1.59
C GLY A 236 6.19 10.77 0.42
N HIS A 237 6.31 11.43 -0.73
CA HIS A 237 6.96 10.87 -1.93
C HIS A 237 8.48 10.95 -1.80
N TRP A 238 9.02 10.05 -1.01
CA TRP A 238 10.45 9.91 -0.72
C TRP A 238 10.78 8.54 -0.12
N GLY A 239 12.04 8.27 0.11
CA GLY A 239 12.52 7.07 0.80
C GLY A 239 12.68 5.87 -0.12
N ILE A 240 11.93 4.79 0.08
CA ILE A 240 12.05 3.57 -0.75
C ILE A 240 11.92 3.92 -2.23
N ILE A 241 10.92 4.72 -2.60
CA ILE A 241 10.64 5.08 -3.99
C ILE A 241 11.83 5.74 -4.69
N ASP A 242 12.62 6.55 -3.97
CA ASP A 242 13.82 7.20 -4.50
C ASP A 242 15.00 6.23 -4.70
N GLY A 243 14.92 5.05 -4.10
CA GLY A 243 15.95 4.01 -4.21
C GLY A 243 15.65 2.97 -5.29
N LEU A 244 14.44 2.98 -5.85
CA LEU A 244 14.01 2.00 -6.84
C LEU A 244 14.60 2.30 -8.23
N PRO A 245 14.84 1.25 -9.04
CA PRO A 245 15.01 1.42 -10.47
C PRO A 245 13.82 2.15 -11.11
N PRO A 246 14.04 3.05 -12.08
CA PRO A 246 12.95 3.79 -12.73
C PRO A 246 11.84 2.91 -13.31
N SER A 247 12.16 1.68 -13.74
CA SER A 247 11.20 0.70 -14.27
C SER A 247 10.20 0.20 -13.25
N LEU A 248 10.51 0.25 -11.94
CA LEU A 248 9.63 -0.23 -10.87
C LEU A 248 8.74 0.86 -10.27
N VAL A 249 9.13 2.13 -10.42
CA VAL A 249 8.43 3.28 -9.82
C VAL A 249 6.95 3.35 -10.23
N PRO A 250 6.55 3.22 -11.51
CA PRO A 250 5.16 3.35 -11.92
C PRO A 250 4.19 2.33 -11.30
N ASP A 251 4.70 1.16 -10.94
CA ASP A 251 3.91 0.06 -10.37
C ASP A 251 4.02 -0.04 -8.85
N THR A 252 4.68 0.93 -8.21
CA THR A 252 4.89 0.91 -6.77
C THR A 252 4.00 1.93 -6.04
N SER A 253 3.16 1.43 -5.15
CA SER A 253 2.33 2.21 -4.24
C SER A 253 3.08 2.45 -2.94
N ILE A 254 3.05 3.66 -2.40
CA ILE A 254 3.77 4.01 -1.18
C ILE A 254 2.88 4.67 -0.13
N LYS A 255 3.20 4.47 1.15
CA LYS A 255 2.70 5.32 2.24
C LYS A 255 3.73 5.39 3.36
N ASN A 256 4.37 6.53 3.48
CA ASN A 256 5.33 6.79 4.55
C ASN A 256 4.64 7.37 5.80
N GLY A 257 5.28 7.17 6.95
CA GLY A 257 4.91 7.78 8.21
C GLY A 257 6.14 8.37 8.89
N TRP A 258 5.98 9.56 9.51
CA TRP A 258 7.08 10.24 10.18
C TRP A 258 6.58 11.17 11.29
N THR A 259 7.33 11.26 12.38
CA THR A 259 7.11 12.23 13.45
C THR A 259 8.44 12.50 14.16
N TYR A 260 8.66 13.73 14.57
CA TYR A 260 9.75 14.10 15.45
C TYR A 260 9.27 14.12 16.90
N TYR A 261 9.91 13.31 17.73
CA TYR A 261 9.65 13.28 19.16
C TYR A 261 10.81 13.95 19.91
N ALA A 262 10.50 14.95 20.72
CA ALA A 262 11.49 15.61 21.56
C ALA A 262 12.15 14.59 22.50
N GLY A 263 13.48 14.46 22.43
CA GLY A 263 14.27 13.52 23.23
C GLY A 263 14.46 12.14 22.61
N ASP A 264 13.65 11.73 21.61
CA ASP A 264 13.78 10.43 20.91
C ASP A 264 14.14 10.59 19.41
N GLY A 265 13.95 11.79 18.86
CA GLY A 265 14.32 12.12 17.48
C GLY A 265 13.23 11.77 16.47
N TRP A 266 13.65 11.56 15.21
CA TRP A 266 12.77 11.18 14.12
C TRP A 266 12.41 9.70 14.18
N HIS A 267 11.11 9.42 14.19
CA HIS A 267 10.53 8.13 13.87
C HIS A 267 10.05 8.16 12.42
N VAL A 268 10.59 7.28 11.59
CA VAL A 268 10.25 7.22 10.16
C VAL A 268 9.98 5.78 9.77
N ASN A 269 8.92 5.59 9.00
CA ASN A 269 8.54 4.31 8.43
C ASN A 269 8.24 4.50 6.95
N CYS A 270 8.88 3.71 6.12
CA CYS A 270 8.66 3.69 4.69
C CYS A 270 8.00 2.36 4.32
N LEU A 271 6.86 2.42 3.65
CA LEU A 271 6.16 1.27 3.09
C LEU A 271 6.06 1.44 1.59
N ALA A 272 6.45 0.41 0.85
CA ALA A 272 6.28 0.31 -0.59
C ALA A 272 5.67 -1.05 -0.95
N ILE A 273 4.68 -1.03 -1.83
CA ILE A 273 3.92 -2.18 -2.30
C ILE A 273 4.02 -2.22 -3.81
N ASN A 274 4.54 -3.30 -4.33
CA ASN A 274 4.61 -3.62 -5.76
C ASN A 274 3.90 -4.95 -6.00
N PRO A 275 3.37 -5.23 -7.18
CA PRO A 275 2.75 -6.54 -7.45
C PRO A 275 3.61 -7.76 -7.16
N ALA A 276 4.93 -7.61 -7.18
CA ALA A 276 5.88 -8.72 -6.94
C ALA A 276 6.42 -8.77 -5.49
N TRP A 277 6.32 -7.68 -4.73
CA TRP A 277 6.91 -7.61 -3.40
C TRP A 277 6.32 -6.50 -2.53
N VAL A 278 6.51 -6.63 -1.22
CA VAL A 278 6.29 -5.55 -0.25
C VAL A 278 7.58 -5.29 0.52
N LEU A 279 7.96 -4.03 0.65
CA LEU A 279 9.15 -3.61 1.41
C LEU A 279 8.75 -2.58 2.47
N THR A 280 9.24 -2.78 3.69
CA THR A 280 9.19 -1.77 4.75
C THR A 280 10.58 -1.51 5.31
N VAL A 281 10.82 -0.25 5.68
CA VAL A 281 12.01 0.18 6.41
C VAL A 281 11.57 1.09 7.54
N MET A 282 11.95 0.77 8.75
CA MET A 282 11.62 1.51 9.96
C MET A 282 12.88 2.01 10.63
N VAL A 283 12.92 3.31 10.93
CA VAL A 283 14.14 3.98 11.38
C VAL A 283 13.82 4.95 12.51
N ARG A 284 14.71 5.00 13.51
CA ARG A 284 14.82 6.14 14.43
C ARG A 284 16.18 6.77 14.29
N VAL A 285 16.20 8.10 14.24
CA VAL A 285 17.43 8.88 14.13
C VAL A 285 17.35 10.03 15.12
N GLN A 286 18.33 10.10 16.02
CA GLN A 286 18.47 11.28 16.87
C GLN A 286 19.00 12.46 16.06
N GLY A 287 18.56 13.65 16.41
CA GLY A 287 18.98 14.89 15.76
C GLY A 287 17.93 15.98 15.94
N ASN A 288 18.28 17.17 15.53
CA ASN A 288 17.43 18.36 15.61
C ASN A 288 17.10 18.94 14.23
N SER A 289 17.25 18.15 13.16
CA SER A 289 16.84 18.54 11.82
C SER A 289 15.32 18.78 11.79
N ILE A 290 14.90 19.84 11.12
CA ILE A 290 13.49 20.17 10.94
C ILE A 290 12.78 19.28 9.89
N VAL A 291 13.54 18.48 9.15
CA VAL A 291 13.02 17.56 8.12
C VAL A 291 13.68 16.19 8.25
N PRO A 292 12.96 15.09 7.91
CA PRO A 292 13.45 13.72 8.07
C PRO A 292 14.41 13.28 6.94
N SER A 293 15.34 14.14 6.51
CA SER A 293 16.23 13.84 5.37
C SER A 293 17.12 12.63 5.60
N VAL A 294 17.69 12.52 6.82
CA VAL A 294 18.57 11.40 7.15
C VAL A 294 17.80 10.08 7.20
N PRO A 295 16.71 9.93 7.98
CA PRO A 295 15.98 8.66 7.98
C PRO A 295 15.34 8.33 6.63
N ALA A 296 14.90 9.32 5.84
CA ALA A 296 14.44 9.11 4.47
C ALA A 296 15.53 8.50 3.57
N SER A 297 16.78 8.97 3.68
CA SER A 297 17.91 8.41 2.93
C SER A 297 18.25 6.98 3.36
N VAL A 298 17.95 6.59 4.60
CA VAL A 298 18.09 5.19 5.04
C VAL A 298 17.12 4.29 4.27
N CYS A 299 15.84 4.69 4.17
CA CYS A 299 14.85 3.94 3.38
C CYS A 299 15.30 3.80 1.92
N GLN A 300 15.77 4.87 1.31
CA GLN A 300 16.32 4.88 -0.05
C GLN A 300 17.51 3.92 -0.19
N SER A 301 18.43 3.94 0.76
CA SER A 301 19.62 3.09 0.76
C SER A 301 19.28 1.60 0.82
N VAL A 302 18.29 1.22 1.63
CA VAL A 302 17.81 -0.18 1.71
C VAL A 302 17.28 -0.63 0.35
N ALA A 303 16.41 0.16 -0.28
CA ALA A 303 15.86 -0.18 -1.60
C ALA A 303 16.98 -0.39 -2.65
N ARG A 304 18.00 0.48 -2.65
CA ARG A 304 19.17 0.33 -3.54
C ARG A 304 19.96 -0.94 -3.26
N GLN A 305 20.15 -1.33 -2.00
CA GLN A 305 20.88 -2.54 -1.62
C GLN A 305 20.12 -3.83 -1.99
N LEU A 306 18.76 -3.76 -2.09
CA LEU A 306 17.92 -4.88 -2.53
C LEU A 306 17.76 -4.94 -4.05
N THR A 307 18.23 -3.91 -4.78
CA THR A 307 18.14 -3.89 -6.24
C THR A 307 19.19 -4.81 -6.84
N ILE A 308 18.74 -5.74 -7.68
CA ILE A 308 19.60 -6.61 -8.49
C ILE A 308 19.29 -6.41 -9.97
N THR A 309 20.31 -6.58 -10.80
CA THR A 309 20.16 -6.76 -12.25
C THR A 309 20.44 -8.23 -12.53
N PRO A 310 19.44 -9.02 -12.97
CA PRO A 310 19.68 -10.41 -13.30
C PRO A 310 20.76 -10.51 -14.40
N GLU A 311 21.70 -11.42 -14.24
CA GLU A 311 22.67 -11.77 -15.28
C GLU A 311 22.01 -12.74 -16.26
N ILE A 312 22.37 -12.61 -17.56
CA ILE A 312 21.87 -13.47 -18.65
C ILE A 312 22.65 -14.76 -18.70
#